data_62f2f25594b586ef7f5003cdcc1965a7
#
_entry.id   62f2f25594b586ef7f5003cdcc1965a7
#
_cell.length_a   1.000
_cell.length_b   1.000
_cell.length_c   1.000
_cell.angle_alpha   90.00
_cell.angle_beta   90.00
_cell.angle_gamma   90.00
#
_symmetry.space_group_name_H-M   'P 1'
#
loop_
_entity.id
_entity.type
_entity.pdbx_description
1 polymer ?
#
loop_
_entity_poly.entity_id
_entity_poly.type
_entity_poly.pdbx_seq_one_letter_code
_entity_poly.pdbx_strand_id
1 'polypeptide(L)'
;MDDSADDDHEDDSADEAAVRATNRAFYDAFEARDLDAMSDVWEHSDRSSCTHPGWGTLHGWGAVSASWFALFDGPSPLQFILTDEAVEVQGDAAWVTVDENLISAEGGGTVAAVNLFVRAEDGWRLVAHHGSAVAPQS
;
A
#
# COMPACT_ATOMS: atom_id res chain seq x y z
N MET A 1 12.25 8.83 36.56
CA MET A 1 11.63 7.81 35.78
C MET A 1 10.78 8.40 34.69
N ASP A 2 11.00 7.95 33.54
CA ASP A 2 10.44 8.60 32.39
C ASP A 2 9.33 7.75 31.77
N ASP A 3 8.11 8.00 32.20
CA ASP A 3 6.95 7.29 31.68
C ASP A 3 6.65 7.63 30.23
N SER A 4 7.14 8.79 29.75
CA SER A 4 6.85 9.20 28.37
C SER A 4 7.52 8.28 27.35
N ALA A 5 8.66 7.68 27.68
CA ALA A 5 9.32 6.74 26.78
C ALA A 5 8.49 5.47 26.61
N ASP A 6 7.84 4.97 27.67
CA ASP A 6 6.97 3.81 27.59
C ASP A 6 5.69 4.15 26.82
N ASP A 7 5.14 5.34 27.05
CA ASP A 7 3.95 5.81 26.32
C ASP A 7 4.25 5.95 24.83
N ASP A 8 5.43 6.48 24.48
CA ASP A 8 5.83 6.59 23.07
C ASP A 8 5.94 5.23 22.42
N HIS A 9 6.45 4.23 23.15
CA HIS A 9 6.53 2.85 22.66
C HIS A 9 5.15 2.25 22.41
N GLU A 10 4.22 2.47 23.32
CA GLU A 10 2.86 1.96 23.17
C GLU A 10 2.16 2.61 22.00
N ASP A 11 2.33 3.93 21.82
CA ASP A 11 1.75 4.66 20.70
C ASP A 11 2.35 4.19 19.37
N ASP A 12 3.68 3.98 19.32
CA ASP A 12 4.34 3.48 18.13
C ASP A 12 3.86 2.07 17.77
N SER A 13 3.68 1.21 18.76
CA SER A 13 3.19 -0.15 18.52
C SER A 13 1.76 -0.14 18.01
N ALA A 14 0.91 0.74 18.55
CA ALA A 14 -0.47 0.88 18.10
C ALA A 14 -0.51 1.45 16.68
N ASP A 15 0.34 2.44 16.39
CA ASP A 15 0.42 3.01 15.05
C ASP A 15 0.95 2.00 14.05
N GLU A 16 1.98 1.22 14.40
CA GLU A 16 2.47 0.18 13.52
C GLU A 16 1.38 -0.84 13.20
N ALA A 17 0.62 -1.27 14.20
CA ALA A 17 -0.46 -2.21 13.98
C ALA A 17 -1.54 -1.61 13.07
N ALA A 18 -1.88 -0.34 13.27
CA ALA A 18 -2.88 0.34 12.46
C ALA A 18 -2.40 0.50 11.02
N VAL A 19 -1.13 0.84 10.81
CA VAL A 19 -0.55 0.96 9.47
C VAL A 19 -0.53 -0.41 8.78
N ARG A 20 -0.15 -1.48 9.50
CA ARG A 20 -0.19 -2.83 8.93
C ARG A 20 -1.60 -3.21 8.52
N ALA A 21 -2.59 -2.86 9.33
CA ALA A 21 -3.99 -3.15 9.01
C ALA A 21 -4.45 -2.41 7.75
N THR A 22 -4.06 -1.14 7.62
CA THR A 22 -4.39 -0.36 6.42
C THR A 22 -3.67 -0.91 5.19
N ASN A 23 -2.40 -1.30 5.34
CA ASN A 23 -1.65 -1.94 4.27
C ASN A 23 -2.33 -3.25 3.83
N ARG A 24 -2.79 -4.04 4.79
CA ARG A 24 -3.50 -5.28 4.48
C ARG A 24 -4.82 -5.00 3.76
N ALA A 25 -5.55 -3.98 4.19
CA ALA A 25 -6.80 -3.58 3.54
C ALA A 25 -6.56 -3.18 2.09
N PHE A 26 -5.44 -2.51 1.81
CA PHE A 26 -5.05 -2.17 0.45
C PHE A 26 -4.90 -3.42 -0.42
N TYR A 27 -4.15 -4.43 0.05
CA TYR A 27 -3.94 -5.65 -0.73
C TYR A 27 -5.20 -6.50 -0.80
N ASP A 28 -6.03 -6.52 0.23
CA ASP A 28 -7.32 -7.22 0.18
C ASP A 28 -8.23 -6.61 -0.89
N ALA A 29 -8.28 -5.28 -0.97
CA ALA A 29 -9.05 -4.59 -2.01
C ALA A 29 -8.50 -4.87 -3.40
N PHE A 30 -7.17 -4.92 -3.51
CA PHE A 30 -6.49 -5.21 -4.77
C PHE A 30 -6.86 -6.61 -5.27
N GLU A 31 -6.73 -7.62 -4.40
CA GLU A 31 -7.04 -9.01 -4.76
C GLU A 31 -8.53 -9.20 -5.08
N ALA A 32 -9.40 -8.53 -4.32
CA ALA A 32 -10.83 -8.62 -4.51
C ALA A 32 -11.32 -7.80 -5.70
N ARG A 33 -10.48 -6.93 -6.24
CA ARG A 33 -10.85 -5.96 -7.30
C ARG A 33 -12.05 -5.13 -6.87
N ASP A 34 -12.01 -4.67 -5.63
CA ASP A 34 -13.11 -3.93 -5.00
C ASP A 34 -12.76 -2.45 -5.02
N LEU A 35 -13.40 -1.71 -5.91
CA LEU A 35 -13.11 -0.28 -6.08
C LEU A 35 -13.53 0.54 -4.87
N ASP A 36 -14.64 0.19 -4.23
CA ASP A 36 -15.07 0.92 -3.05
C ASP A 36 -14.09 0.73 -1.90
N ALA A 37 -13.66 -0.51 -1.67
CA ALA A 37 -12.68 -0.80 -0.64
C ALA A 37 -11.33 -0.12 -0.94
N MET A 38 -10.91 -0.14 -2.21
CA MET A 38 -9.69 0.54 -2.62
C MET A 38 -9.79 2.05 -2.38
N SER A 39 -10.92 2.65 -2.73
CA SER A 39 -11.16 4.07 -2.50
C SER A 39 -11.09 4.42 -1.01
N ASP A 40 -11.59 3.55 -0.15
CA ASP A 40 -11.62 3.80 1.30
C ASP A 40 -10.22 3.83 1.91
N VAL A 41 -9.25 3.15 1.32
CA VAL A 41 -7.88 3.07 1.85
C VAL A 41 -7.06 4.31 1.49
N TRP A 42 -7.41 5.00 0.41
CA TRP A 42 -6.62 6.09 -0.14
C TRP A 42 -7.05 7.45 0.38
N GLU A 43 -6.09 8.36 0.48
CA GLU A 43 -6.39 9.79 0.65
C GLU A 43 -6.83 10.35 -0.70
N HIS A 44 -7.93 11.06 -0.73
CA HIS A 44 -8.46 11.67 -1.96
C HIS A 44 -7.96 13.09 -2.06
N SER A 45 -6.76 13.26 -2.62
CA SER A 45 -6.12 14.57 -2.66
C SER A 45 -5.25 14.69 -3.91
N ASP A 46 -4.79 15.91 -4.16
CA ASP A 46 -3.89 16.19 -5.28
C ASP A 46 -2.50 15.60 -5.06
N ARG A 47 -2.13 15.33 -3.80
CA ARG A 47 -0.82 14.77 -3.50
C ARG A 47 -0.78 13.24 -3.56
N SER A 48 -1.92 12.59 -3.73
CA SER A 48 -1.93 11.14 -3.91
C SER A 48 -1.19 10.77 -5.18
N SER A 49 -0.35 9.74 -5.13
CA SER A 49 0.41 9.30 -6.29
C SER A 49 0.48 7.80 -6.36
N CYS A 50 0.66 7.27 -7.55
CA CYS A 50 0.71 5.84 -7.76
C CYS A 50 1.56 5.52 -8.96
N THR A 51 2.46 4.55 -8.80
CA THR A 51 3.27 4.04 -9.91
C THR A 51 3.11 2.54 -9.93
N HIS A 52 2.36 2.04 -10.91
CA HIS A 52 2.25 0.59 -11.13
C HIS A 52 3.52 0.09 -11.83
N PRO A 53 3.89 -1.19 -11.66
CA PRO A 53 5.09 -1.69 -12.32
C PRO A 53 5.04 -1.46 -13.83
N GLY A 54 6.07 -0.78 -14.33
CA GLY A 54 6.17 -0.47 -15.75
C GLY A 54 5.44 0.78 -16.19
N TRP A 55 4.71 1.45 -15.29
CA TRP A 55 3.98 2.67 -15.61
C TRP A 55 4.78 3.91 -15.19
N GLY A 56 4.47 5.05 -15.80
CA GLY A 56 4.89 6.32 -15.24
C GLY A 56 4.08 6.65 -13.99
N THR A 57 4.54 7.63 -13.23
CA THR A 57 3.87 8.02 -12.00
C THR A 57 2.62 8.83 -12.28
N LEU A 58 1.52 8.42 -11.65
CA LEU A 58 0.24 9.12 -11.71
C LEU A 58 0.10 10.03 -10.51
N HIS A 59 -0.41 11.23 -10.71
CA HIS A 59 -0.56 12.23 -9.65
C HIS A 59 -2.01 12.64 -9.51
N GLY A 60 -2.48 12.72 -8.26
CA GLY A 60 -3.83 13.13 -7.92
C GLY A 60 -4.80 11.96 -7.91
N TRP A 61 -5.79 12.05 -7.01
CA TRP A 61 -6.73 10.94 -6.80
C TRP A 61 -7.51 10.61 -8.09
N GLY A 62 -7.85 11.61 -8.91
CA GLY A 62 -8.56 11.34 -10.17
C GLY A 62 -7.81 10.37 -11.07
N ALA A 63 -6.51 10.63 -11.30
CA ALA A 63 -5.69 9.74 -12.12
C ALA A 63 -5.45 8.39 -11.44
N VAL A 64 -5.19 8.42 -10.14
CA VAL A 64 -4.94 7.21 -9.37
C VAL A 64 -6.17 6.29 -9.38
N SER A 65 -7.36 6.84 -9.11
CA SER A 65 -8.57 6.03 -9.09
C SER A 65 -8.91 5.47 -10.47
N ALA A 66 -8.68 6.25 -11.51
CA ALA A 66 -8.90 5.77 -12.87
C ALA A 66 -7.99 4.59 -13.21
N SER A 67 -6.76 4.60 -12.71
CA SER A 67 -5.83 3.48 -12.94
C SER A 67 -6.31 2.21 -12.25
N TRP A 68 -6.85 2.31 -11.03
CA TRP A 68 -7.39 1.13 -10.33
C TRP A 68 -8.61 0.58 -11.07
N PHE A 69 -9.48 1.47 -11.55
CA PHE A 69 -10.61 1.04 -12.36
C PHE A 69 -10.14 0.23 -13.58
N ALA A 70 -9.14 0.75 -14.29
CA ALA A 70 -8.61 0.08 -15.47
C ALA A 70 -7.99 -1.29 -15.15
N LEU A 71 -7.24 -1.37 -14.05
CA LEU A 71 -6.62 -2.62 -13.64
C LEU A 71 -7.67 -3.66 -13.24
N PHE A 72 -8.70 -3.24 -12.52
CA PHE A 72 -9.73 -4.15 -12.02
C PHE A 72 -10.66 -4.64 -13.14
N ASP A 73 -10.73 -3.90 -14.25
CA ASP A 73 -11.51 -4.31 -15.41
C ASP A 73 -10.78 -5.37 -16.27
N GLY A 74 -9.52 -5.63 -15.96
CA GLY A 74 -8.73 -6.61 -16.68
C GLY A 74 -9.21 -8.04 -16.46
N PRO A 75 -8.87 -8.96 -17.38
CA PRO A 75 -9.44 -10.32 -17.39
C PRO A 75 -8.85 -11.26 -16.36
N SER A 76 -7.66 -10.98 -15.85
CA SER A 76 -6.94 -11.95 -15.01
C SER A 76 -6.89 -11.51 -13.55
N PRO A 77 -7.50 -12.28 -12.64
CA PRO A 77 -7.34 -11.99 -11.23
C PRO A 77 -5.90 -12.22 -10.79
N LEU A 78 -5.45 -11.39 -9.85
CA LEU A 78 -4.13 -11.50 -9.25
C LEU A 78 -4.28 -11.90 -7.79
N GLN A 79 -3.36 -12.74 -7.34
CA GLN A 79 -3.21 -13.05 -5.93
C GLN A 79 -1.78 -12.71 -5.52
N PHE A 80 -1.61 -12.32 -4.26
CA PHE A 80 -0.32 -11.93 -3.74
C PHE A 80 0.04 -12.75 -2.52
N ILE A 81 1.29 -13.15 -2.44
CA ILE A 81 1.89 -13.57 -1.18
C ILE A 81 2.84 -12.45 -0.80
N LEU A 82 2.57 -11.79 0.33
CA LEU A 82 3.37 -10.67 0.79
C LEU A 82 4.49 -11.19 1.69
N THR A 83 5.71 -10.78 1.41
CA THR A 83 6.89 -11.15 2.21
C THR A 83 7.72 -9.90 2.50
N ASP A 84 8.59 -10.01 3.50
CA ASP A 84 9.55 -8.95 3.87
C ASP A 84 8.86 -7.62 4.18
N GLU A 85 7.70 -7.68 4.83
CA GLU A 85 6.96 -6.48 5.21
C GLU A 85 7.66 -5.78 6.38
N ALA A 86 8.06 -4.53 6.16
CA ALA A 86 8.66 -3.69 7.18
C ALA A 86 7.90 -2.38 7.29
N VAL A 87 7.59 -1.97 8.53
CA VAL A 87 6.80 -0.77 8.80
C VAL A 87 7.64 0.23 9.58
N GLU A 88 7.61 1.47 9.17
CA GLU A 88 8.22 2.59 9.89
C GLU A 88 7.17 3.67 10.11
N VAL A 89 7.14 4.23 11.30
CA VAL A 89 6.22 5.32 11.65
C VAL A 89 7.03 6.52 12.11
N GLN A 90 6.71 7.68 11.56
CA GLN A 90 7.36 8.96 11.92
C GLN A 90 6.27 10.02 12.04
N GLY A 91 5.78 10.24 13.27
CA GLY A 91 4.74 11.23 13.51
C GLY A 91 3.46 10.92 12.74
N ASP A 92 3.10 11.80 11.83
CA ASP A 92 1.87 11.66 11.05
C ASP A 92 2.09 10.97 9.70
N ALA A 93 3.28 10.42 9.47
CA ALA A 93 3.59 9.67 8.26
C ALA A 93 4.10 8.28 8.62
N ALA A 94 3.85 7.33 7.73
CA ALA A 94 4.37 5.98 7.88
C ALA A 94 4.61 5.40 6.50
N TRP A 95 5.51 4.41 6.44
CA TRP A 95 5.70 3.70 5.17
C TRP A 95 5.89 2.23 5.44
N VAL A 96 5.51 1.44 4.44
CA VAL A 96 5.65 0.00 4.45
C VAL A 96 6.43 -0.37 3.19
N THR A 97 7.52 -1.11 3.37
CA THR A 97 8.16 -1.77 2.24
C THR A 97 7.77 -3.24 2.29
N VAL A 98 7.49 -3.82 1.14
CA VAL A 98 6.98 -5.19 1.07
C VAL A 98 7.27 -5.76 -0.31
N ASP A 99 7.50 -7.07 -0.37
CA ASP A 99 7.57 -7.78 -1.63
C ASP A 99 6.21 -8.38 -1.95
N GLU A 100 5.69 -8.03 -3.12
CA GLU A 100 4.44 -8.58 -3.65
C GLU A 100 4.81 -9.74 -4.56
N ASN A 101 4.59 -10.96 -4.09
CA ASN A 101 4.87 -12.14 -4.90
C ASN A 101 3.59 -12.53 -5.61
N LEU A 102 3.55 -12.33 -6.91
CA LEU A 102 2.36 -12.48 -7.72
C LEU A 102 2.16 -13.95 -8.09
N ILE A 103 0.92 -14.40 -7.99
CA ILE A 103 0.52 -15.72 -8.42
C ILE A 103 -0.55 -15.55 -9.49
N SER A 104 -0.31 -16.05 -10.68
CA SER A 104 -1.28 -16.01 -11.76
C SER A 104 -1.15 -17.28 -12.62
N ALA A 105 -2.14 -17.49 -13.47
CA ALA A 105 -2.14 -18.65 -14.39
C ALA A 105 -0.97 -18.57 -15.37
N GLU A 106 -0.45 -17.38 -15.63
CA GLU A 106 0.61 -17.16 -16.61
C GLU A 106 2.00 -17.17 -15.98
N GLY A 107 2.08 -17.50 -14.69
CA GLY A 107 3.32 -17.50 -13.95
C GLY A 107 3.29 -16.44 -12.87
N GLY A 108 4.42 -16.25 -12.22
CA GLY A 108 4.52 -15.30 -11.14
C GLY A 108 5.67 -14.33 -11.36
N GLY A 109 5.88 -13.52 -10.37
CA GLY A 109 6.98 -12.58 -10.33
C GLY A 109 6.91 -11.84 -9.02
N THR A 110 7.93 -11.06 -8.73
CA THR A 110 7.98 -10.27 -7.51
C THR A 110 8.03 -8.80 -7.87
N VAL A 111 7.25 -8.01 -7.15
CA VAL A 111 7.26 -6.56 -7.23
C VAL A 111 7.72 -6.03 -5.89
N ALA A 112 8.77 -5.23 -5.88
CA ALA A 112 9.18 -4.53 -4.68
C ALA A 112 8.33 -3.28 -4.57
N ALA A 113 7.63 -3.12 -3.44
CA ALA A 113 6.67 -2.04 -3.27
C ALA A 113 6.98 -1.19 -2.07
N VAL A 114 6.67 0.09 -2.18
CA VAL A 114 6.67 1.04 -1.07
C VAL A 114 5.28 1.67 -1.00
N ASN A 115 4.68 1.60 0.17
CA ASN A 115 3.37 2.20 0.43
C ASN A 115 3.54 3.26 1.52
N LEU A 116 3.16 4.49 1.21
CA LEU A 116 3.30 5.62 2.10
C LEU A 116 1.93 6.02 2.64
N PHE A 117 1.83 6.15 3.95
CA PHE A 117 0.58 6.44 4.64
C PHE A 117 0.68 7.74 5.40
N VAL A 118 -0.43 8.43 5.52
CA VAL A 118 -0.53 9.64 6.34
C VAL A 118 -1.68 9.48 7.32
N ARG A 119 -1.54 10.12 8.49
CA ARG A 119 -2.56 10.05 9.53
C ARG A 119 -3.76 10.89 9.13
N ALA A 120 -4.95 10.32 9.30
CA ALA A 120 -6.23 10.98 9.10
C ALA A 120 -6.97 11.03 10.44
N GLU A 121 -8.12 11.70 10.48
CA GLU A 121 -8.89 11.81 11.71
C GLU A 121 -9.29 10.47 12.29
N ASP A 122 -9.60 9.51 11.42
CA ASP A 122 -10.13 8.21 11.82
C ASP A 122 -9.17 7.06 11.52
N GLY A 123 -7.89 7.35 11.39
CA GLY A 123 -6.89 6.31 11.13
C GLY A 123 -5.86 6.75 10.12
N TRP A 124 -5.41 5.81 9.30
CA TRP A 124 -4.36 6.06 8.32
C TRP A 124 -4.92 5.93 6.91
N ARG A 125 -4.34 6.70 5.97
CA ARG A 125 -4.71 6.62 4.56
C ARG A 125 -3.45 6.48 3.73
N LEU A 126 -3.55 5.68 2.68
CA LEU A 126 -2.47 5.53 1.70
C LEU A 126 -2.41 6.81 0.85
N VAL A 127 -1.23 7.38 0.72
CA VAL A 127 -1.04 8.58 -0.08
C VAL A 127 -0.14 8.34 -1.27
N ALA A 128 0.67 7.28 -1.23
CA ALA A 128 1.53 6.93 -2.37
C ALA A 128 1.77 5.43 -2.40
N HIS A 129 1.71 4.88 -3.59
CA HIS A 129 2.06 3.48 -3.84
C HIS A 129 3.03 3.45 -5.02
N HIS A 130 4.13 2.75 -4.86
CA HIS A 130 5.10 2.57 -5.93
C HIS A 130 5.52 1.12 -5.99
N GLY A 131 5.35 0.50 -7.15
CA GLY A 131 5.76 -0.88 -7.38
C GLY A 131 6.77 -0.96 -8.49
N SER A 132 7.79 -1.80 -8.29
CA SER A 132 8.88 -1.97 -9.23
C SER A 132 9.15 -3.45 -9.41
N ALA A 133 9.13 -3.92 -10.65
CA ALA A 133 9.36 -5.35 -10.91
C ALA A 133 10.79 -5.71 -10.54
N VAL A 134 10.93 -6.83 -9.82
CA VAL A 134 12.24 -7.36 -9.48
C VAL A 134 12.69 -8.24 -10.62
N ALA A 135 13.90 -7.98 -11.13
CA ALA A 135 14.43 -8.77 -12.23
C ALA A 135 14.67 -10.21 -11.79
N PRO A 136 14.37 -11.20 -12.62
CA PRO A 136 14.67 -12.58 -12.28
C PRO A 136 16.17 -12.75 -12.05
N GLN A 137 16.51 -13.53 -11.02
CA GLN A 137 17.91 -13.84 -10.74
C GLN A 137 18.30 -15.09 -11.49
N SER A 138 19.43 -15.04 -12.15
CA SER A 138 19.95 -16.17 -12.92
C SER A 138 20.87 -17.06 -12.10
#